data_829b404f4a8b7b421c93253ed29a1ca0
#
_entry.id   829b404f4a8b7b421c93253ed29a1ca0
#
_cell.length_a   1.000
_cell.length_b   1.000
_cell.length_c   1.000
_cell.angle_alpha   90.00
_cell.angle_beta   90.00
_cell.angle_gamma   90.00
#
_symmetry.space_group_name_H-M   'P 1'
#
loop_
_entity.id
_entity.type
_entity.pdbx_description
1 polymer ?
#
loop_
_entity_poly.entity_id
_entity_poly.type
_entity_poly.pdbx_seq_one_letter_code
_entity_poly.pdbx_strand_id
1 'polypeptide(L)'
;DIIVVPEVYSNILQQLSNIMCVKIMLLQQKEYMFEALPIGSRWSSFGFDKCITTTKAAKKYILEYFPEALVYLIPPYIGDNFKPTEKPTKPYIAISCRDRVQHRKIISEFYLKFPQLRWITFRDMVQMSYNEFSDALCECMVSVWIDDESTFGTFPLESMKCGVPVVGKIPFTEPDWLSENGFWTYDGNKISELLGTYVLAWLDGVELTEDVKEKMNMSHLPYTKKIHNESTLSIFTTIITQRSELIKNTIEKNKTEITE
;
A
#
# COMPACT_ATOMS: atom_id res chain seq x y z
N ASP A 1 18.15 20.89 -6.93
CA ASP A 1 17.55 20.36 -5.71
C ASP A 1 16.12 19.89 -5.99
N ILE A 2 15.66 18.87 -5.24
CA ILE A 2 14.31 18.30 -5.31
C ILE A 2 13.75 18.25 -3.89
N ILE A 3 12.50 18.67 -3.71
CA ILE A 3 11.74 18.50 -2.47
C ILE A 3 10.60 17.54 -2.75
N VAL A 4 10.45 16.51 -1.92
CA VAL A 4 9.33 15.57 -1.95
C VAL A 4 8.53 15.75 -0.67
N VAL A 5 7.24 16.02 -0.78
CA VAL A 5 6.34 16.28 0.35
C VAL A 5 5.20 15.26 0.34
N PRO A 6 5.06 14.45 1.40
CA PRO A 6 3.89 13.59 1.57
C PRO A 6 2.59 14.38 1.69
N GLU A 7 1.49 13.82 1.22
CA GLU A 7 0.15 14.45 1.20
C GLU A 7 -0.31 14.97 2.56
N VAL A 8 0.02 14.26 3.64
CA VAL A 8 -0.35 14.62 5.02
C VAL A 8 0.31 15.91 5.50
N TYR A 9 1.32 16.42 4.80
CA TYR A 9 2.00 17.69 5.08
C TYR A 9 1.61 18.81 4.11
N SER A 10 0.48 18.70 3.41
CA SER A 10 0.05 19.74 2.47
C SER A 10 -0.18 21.13 3.11
N ASN A 11 -0.30 21.19 4.42
CA ASN A 11 -0.40 22.44 5.20
C ASN A 11 0.88 23.31 5.17
N ILE A 12 2.06 22.73 4.84
CA ILE A 12 3.32 23.49 4.73
C ILE A 12 3.63 23.97 3.32
N LEU A 13 2.83 23.63 2.31
CA LEU A 13 3.12 23.94 0.89
C LEU A 13 3.29 25.44 0.63
N GLN A 14 2.53 26.29 1.34
CA GLN A 14 2.66 27.75 1.24
C GLN A 14 4.07 28.22 1.65
N GLN A 15 4.67 27.61 2.68
CA GLN A 15 6.02 27.96 3.14
C GLN A 15 7.08 27.53 2.13
N LEU A 16 6.83 26.47 1.39
CA LEU A 16 7.73 25.92 0.37
C LEU A 16 7.53 26.55 -1.02
N SER A 17 6.46 27.34 -1.23
CA SER A 17 6.10 27.87 -2.54
C SER A 17 7.22 28.70 -3.20
N ASN A 18 7.93 29.49 -2.41
CA ASN A 18 9.00 30.39 -2.87
C ASN A 18 10.36 29.72 -3.04
N ILE A 19 10.52 28.45 -2.65
CA ILE A 19 11.80 27.74 -2.79
C ILE A 19 12.00 27.35 -4.25
N MET A 20 13.13 27.76 -4.84
CA MET A 20 13.49 27.50 -6.24
C MET A 20 14.08 26.09 -6.40
N CYS A 21 13.22 25.08 -6.45
CA CYS A 21 13.59 23.69 -6.65
C CYS A 21 12.50 22.92 -7.41
N VAL A 22 12.76 21.67 -7.80
CA VAL A 22 11.71 20.75 -8.25
C VAL A 22 10.90 20.30 -7.04
N LYS A 23 9.58 20.40 -7.13
CA LYS A 23 8.64 20.08 -6.07
C LYS A 23 7.78 18.90 -6.49
N ILE A 24 7.70 17.90 -5.64
CA ILE A 24 6.98 16.66 -5.92
C ILE A 24 6.08 16.34 -4.73
N MET A 25 4.79 16.12 -4.98
CA MET A 25 3.89 15.53 -3.99
C MET A 25 4.07 14.01 -3.97
N LEU A 26 4.07 13.41 -2.79
CA LEU A 26 4.02 11.96 -2.60
C LEU A 26 2.64 11.61 -2.06
N LEU A 27 1.79 11.01 -2.90
CA LEU A 27 0.47 10.52 -2.48
C LEU A 27 0.53 9.01 -2.28
N GLN A 28 0.50 8.57 -1.04
CA GLN A 28 0.45 7.17 -0.65
C GLN A 28 -0.98 6.69 -0.41
N GLN A 29 -1.82 7.57 0.16
CA GLN A 29 -3.20 7.31 0.52
C GLN A 29 -4.12 8.36 -0.13
N LYS A 30 -4.95 7.94 -1.09
CA LYS A 30 -5.80 8.90 -1.82
C LYS A 30 -6.81 9.62 -0.92
N GLU A 31 -7.26 8.97 0.15
CA GLU A 31 -8.21 9.53 1.10
C GLU A 31 -7.64 10.76 1.82
N TYR A 32 -6.33 10.84 1.99
CA TYR A 32 -5.64 11.96 2.65
C TYR A 32 -5.30 13.13 1.71
N MET A 33 -5.61 12.99 0.41
CA MET A 33 -5.26 14.00 -0.60
C MET A 33 -5.72 15.43 -0.21
N PHE A 34 -6.89 15.55 0.40
CA PHE A 34 -7.49 16.83 0.79
C PHE A 34 -7.41 17.14 2.28
N GLU A 35 -6.94 16.21 3.11
CA GLU A 35 -6.97 16.34 4.57
C GLU A 35 -6.20 17.57 5.06
N ALA A 36 -4.97 17.77 4.58
CA ALA A 36 -4.12 18.88 4.98
C ALA A 36 -4.03 20.00 3.92
N LEU A 37 -4.64 19.82 2.75
CA LEU A 37 -4.63 20.82 1.69
C LEU A 37 -5.62 21.94 2.01
N PRO A 38 -5.24 23.25 1.89
CA PRO A 38 -6.17 24.33 2.09
C PRO A 38 -7.41 24.20 1.19
N ILE A 39 -8.59 24.44 1.74
CA ILE A 39 -9.88 24.24 1.04
C ILE A 39 -9.90 25.02 -0.27
N GLY A 40 -10.26 24.35 -1.36
CA GLY A 40 -10.33 24.92 -2.70
C GLY A 40 -8.98 25.15 -3.39
N SER A 41 -7.87 24.79 -2.74
CA SER A 41 -6.53 24.91 -3.33
C SER A 41 -6.15 23.66 -4.12
N ARG A 42 -5.16 23.84 -5.01
CA ARG A 42 -4.49 22.74 -5.73
C ARG A 42 -3.01 22.74 -5.40
N TRP A 43 -2.36 21.60 -5.56
CA TRP A 43 -0.90 21.52 -5.38
C TRP A 43 -0.13 22.44 -6.31
N SER A 44 -0.61 22.62 -7.55
CA SER A 44 -0.03 23.53 -8.55
C SER A 44 -0.03 25.01 -8.08
N SER A 45 -0.98 25.41 -7.24
CA SER A 45 -1.01 26.77 -6.64
C SER A 45 0.22 27.07 -5.78
N PHE A 46 0.92 26.02 -5.32
CA PHE A 46 2.15 26.12 -4.52
C PHE A 46 3.40 25.70 -5.30
N GLY A 47 3.27 25.49 -6.62
CA GLY A 47 4.36 25.08 -7.50
C GLY A 47 4.66 23.58 -7.47
N PHE A 48 3.76 22.74 -6.94
CA PHE A 48 3.85 21.29 -6.99
C PHE A 48 3.04 20.78 -8.18
N ASP A 49 3.69 20.68 -9.33
CA ASP A 49 3.11 20.20 -10.60
C ASP A 49 3.35 18.69 -10.84
N LYS A 50 4.14 18.05 -9.99
CA LYS A 50 4.51 16.64 -10.07
C LYS A 50 4.01 15.88 -8.86
N CYS A 51 3.54 14.66 -9.10
CA CYS A 51 3.12 13.76 -8.03
C CYS A 51 3.66 12.35 -8.28
N ILE A 52 4.10 11.70 -7.21
CA ILE A 52 4.41 10.28 -7.18
C ILE A 52 3.31 9.58 -6.38
N THR A 53 2.79 8.49 -6.89
CA THR A 53 1.81 7.65 -6.18
C THR A 53 2.10 6.16 -6.37
N THR A 54 1.40 5.31 -5.62
CA THR A 54 1.69 3.88 -5.51
C THR A 54 0.82 2.98 -6.39
N THR A 55 -0.37 3.45 -6.81
CA THR A 55 -1.36 2.64 -7.54
C THR A 55 -1.96 3.37 -8.73
N LYS A 56 -2.47 2.58 -9.71
CA LYS A 56 -3.21 3.13 -10.86
C LYS A 56 -4.49 3.83 -10.42
N ALA A 57 -5.16 3.28 -9.41
CA ALA A 57 -6.39 3.86 -8.86
C ALA A 57 -6.12 5.25 -8.24
N ALA A 58 -5.04 5.40 -7.44
CA ALA A 58 -4.65 6.70 -6.92
C ALA A 58 -4.24 7.68 -8.03
N LYS A 59 -3.51 7.21 -9.05
CA LYS A 59 -3.21 8.05 -10.23
C LYS A 59 -4.46 8.55 -10.92
N LYS A 60 -5.45 7.68 -11.15
CA LYS A 60 -6.72 8.08 -11.76
C LYS A 60 -7.44 9.13 -10.90
N TYR A 61 -7.48 8.91 -9.59
CA TYR A 61 -8.10 9.82 -8.65
C TYR A 61 -7.43 11.21 -8.64
N ILE A 62 -6.08 11.27 -8.63
CA ILE A 62 -5.35 12.54 -8.72
C ILE A 62 -5.72 13.29 -10.00
N LEU A 63 -5.71 12.61 -11.14
CA LEU A 63 -5.98 13.25 -12.45
C LEU A 63 -7.45 13.69 -12.63
N GLU A 64 -8.37 13.13 -11.86
CA GLU A 64 -9.76 13.58 -11.82
C GLU A 64 -9.89 14.97 -11.18
N TYR A 65 -9.13 15.25 -10.12
CA TYR A 65 -9.18 16.53 -9.39
C TYR A 65 -8.09 17.52 -9.83
N PHE A 66 -6.92 17.01 -10.22
CA PHE A 66 -5.76 17.79 -10.66
C PHE A 66 -5.27 17.31 -12.03
N PRO A 67 -6.04 17.58 -13.12
CA PRO A 67 -5.72 17.07 -14.46
C PRO A 67 -4.41 17.62 -15.02
N GLU A 68 -3.92 18.73 -14.49
CA GLU A 68 -2.64 19.34 -14.85
C GLU A 68 -1.42 18.64 -14.23
N ALA A 69 -1.60 17.77 -13.24
CA ALA A 69 -0.51 17.14 -12.52
C ALA A 69 0.22 16.10 -13.38
N LEU A 70 1.54 16.10 -13.34
CA LEU A 70 2.38 15.04 -13.90
C LEU A 70 2.51 13.90 -12.89
N VAL A 71 1.74 12.84 -13.07
CA VAL A 71 1.63 11.75 -12.08
C VAL A 71 2.46 10.53 -12.50
N TYR A 72 3.42 10.18 -11.67
CA TYR A 72 4.30 9.03 -11.80
C TYR A 72 3.88 7.90 -10.85
N LEU A 73 4.10 6.65 -11.25
CA LEU A 73 3.82 5.47 -10.44
C LEU A 73 5.13 4.86 -9.93
N ILE A 74 5.28 4.80 -8.62
CA ILE A 74 6.34 4.04 -7.95
C ILE A 74 5.66 3.10 -6.95
N PRO A 75 5.43 1.82 -7.32
CA PRO A 75 4.83 0.87 -6.40
C PRO A 75 5.77 0.62 -5.22
N PRO A 76 5.25 0.41 -4.01
CA PRO A 76 6.08 -0.03 -2.88
C PRO A 76 6.68 -1.40 -3.17
N TYR A 77 7.68 -1.83 -2.40
CA TYR A 77 8.23 -3.17 -2.50
C TYR A 77 7.94 -3.98 -1.24
N ILE A 78 7.85 -5.28 -1.43
CA ILE A 78 7.71 -6.24 -0.34
C ILE A 78 9.10 -6.76 0.01
N GLY A 79 9.49 -6.57 1.27
CA GLY A 79 10.83 -6.88 1.76
C GLY A 79 11.22 -8.36 1.61
N ASP A 80 12.51 -8.64 1.56
CA ASP A 80 13.04 -10.00 1.36
C ASP A 80 12.99 -10.85 2.64
N ASN A 81 12.64 -10.26 3.78
CA ASN A 81 12.42 -10.97 5.04
C ASN A 81 11.14 -11.81 5.00
N PHE A 82 10.16 -11.40 4.18
CA PHE A 82 8.93 -12.16 3.95
C PHE A 82 9.23 -13.28 2.96
N LYS A 83 9.27 -14.50 3.45
CA LYS A 83 9.51 -15.72 2.66
C LYS A 83 8.96 -16.93 3.40
N PRO A 84 8.55 -17.97 2.68
CA PRO A 84 8.13 -19.22 3.32
C PRO A 84 9.18 -19.72 4.32
N THR A 85 8.73 -20.23 5.44
CA THR A 85 9.60 -20.75 6.48
C THR A 85 9.48 -22.27 6.56
N GLU A 86 10.58 -22.96 6.91
CA GLU A 86 10.57 -24.38 7.25
C GLU A 86 10.09 -24.64 8.69
N LYS A 87 9.90 -23.56 9.48
CA LYS A 87 9.38 -23.70 10.83
C LYS A 87 7.92 -24.17 10.77
N PRO A 88 7.49 -25.01 11.72
CA PRO A 88 6.10 -25.45 11.77
C PRO A 88 5.16 -24.25 11.97
N THR A 89 4.05 -24.28 11.25
CA THR A 89 2.98 -23.28 11.40
C THR A 89 2.45 -23.30 12.82
N LYS A 90 2.38 -22.12 13.44
CA LYS A 90 1.86 -21.95 14.80
C LYS A 90 0.36 -21.69 14.77
N PRO A 91 -0.41 -22.20 15.75
CA PRO A 91 -1.85 -22.08 15.77
C PRO A 91 -2.31 -20.70 16.26
N TYR A 92 -1.94 -19.66 15.53
CA TYR A 92 -2.47 -18.33 15.76
C TYR A 92 -2.80 -17.64 14.43
N ILE A 93 -3.64 -16.65 14.52
CA ILE A 93 -4.12 -15.79 13.44
C ILE A 93 -3.43 -14.44 13.56
N ALA A 94 -2.68 -14.03 12.54
CA ALA A 94 -2.12 -12.67 12.47
C ALA A 94 -3.22 -11.71 12.03
N ILE A 95 -3.44 -10.61 12.75
CA ILE A 95 -4.48 -9.64 12.40
C ILE A 95 -3.91 -8.24 12.24
N SER A 96 -4.22 -7.60 11.11
CA SER A 96 -3.97 -6.18 10.85
C SER A 96 -5.31 -5.49 10.59
N CYS A 97 -5.72 -4.65 11.53
CA CYS A 97 -6.96 -3.89 11.46
C CYS A 97 -6.75 -2.54 12.16
N ARG A 98 -6.92 -1.43 11.44
CA ARG A 98 -6.75 -0.08 12.00
C ARG A 98 -7.89 0.31 12.94
N ASP A 99 -9.13 -0.10 12.63
CA ASP A 99 -10.29 0.17 13.45
C ASP A 99 -10.35 -0.81 14.63
N ARG A 100 -10.12 -0.31 15.83
CA ARG A 100 -10.17 -1.09 17.08
C ARG A 100 -11.54 -1.71 17.36
N VAL A 101 -12.63 -1.08 16.92
CA VAL A 101 -13.98 -1.60 17.12
C VAL A 101 -14.21 -2.80 16.23
N GLN A 102 -13.85 -2.70 14.94
CA GLN A 102 -13.89 -3.82 14.01
C GLN A 102 -12.96 -4.96 14.44
N HIS A 103 -11.74 -4.64 14.84
CA HIS A 103 -10.78 -5.61 15.37
C HIS A 103 -11.38 -6.46 16.50
N ARG A 104 -11.91 -5.82 17.55
CA ARG A 104 -12.52 -6.52 18.68
C ARG A 104 -13.78 -7.31 18.28
N LYS A 105 -14.58 -6.75 17.37
CA LYS A 105 -15.79 -7.38 16.86
C LYS A 105 -15.47 -8.71 16.20
N ILE A 106 -14.50 -8.73 15.28
CA ILE A 106 -14.11 -9.93 14.53
C ILE A 106 -13.65 -11.05 15.46
N ILE A 107 -12.78 -10.74 16.43
CA ILE A 107 -12.29 -11.71 17.40
C ILE A 107 -13.46 -12.25 18.25
N SER A 108 -14.34 -11.38 18.71
CA SER A 108 -15.50 -11.78 19.51
C SER A 108 -16.46 -12.67 18.73
N GLU A 109 -16.79 -12.28 17.50
CA GLU A 109 -17.66 -13.05 16.62
C GLU A 109 -17.05 -14.40 16.24
N PHE A 110 -15.74 -14.47 16.01
CA PHE A 110 -15.02 -15.71 15.73
C PHE A 110 -15.20 -16.70 16.90
N TYR A 111 -14.92 -16.28 18.13
CA TYR A 111 -15.05 -17.17 19.30
C TYR A 111 -16.50 -17.48 19.68
N LEU A 112 -17.47 -16.62 19.34
CA LEU A 112 -18.89 -16.91 19.54
C LEU A 112 -19.42 -17.93 18.53
N LYS A 113 -19.03 -17.79 17.26
CA LYS A 113 -19.45 -18.69 16.18
C LYS A 113 -18.71 -20.03 16.23
N PHE A 114 -17.46 -20.04 16.68
CA PHE A 114 -16.58 -21.21 16.72
C PHE A 114 -15.99 -21.45 18.13
N PRO A 115 -16.82 -21.77 19.13
CA PRO A 115 -16.36 -21.90 20.52
C PRO A 115 -15.31 -23.02 20.72
N GLN A 116 -15.29 -24.04 19.84
CA GLN A 116 -14.29 -25.11 19.82
C GLN A 116 -12.88 -24.62 19.41
N LEU A 117 -12.76 -23.44 18.83
CA LEU A 117 -11.50 -22.84 18.38
C LEU A 117 -10.90 -21.83 19.38
N ARG A 118 -11.38 -21.80 20.63
CA ARG A 118 -10.90 -20.85 21.66
C ARG A 118 -9.43 -21.00 22.04
N TRP A 119 -8.82 -22.11 21.70
CA TRP A 119 -7.40 -22.37 21.91
C TRP A 119 -6.50 -21.71 20.83
N ILE A 120 -7.05 -21.27 19.71
CA ILE A 120 -6.36 -20.48 18.68
C ILE A 120 -6.34 -19.04 19.13
N THR A 121 -5.17 -18.42 19.11
CA THR A 121 -4.99 -17.02 19.54
C THR A 121 -4.95 -16.07 18.36
N PHE A 122 -5.33 -14.82 18.60
CA PHE A 122 -5.09 -13.72 17.65
C PHE A 122 -3.83 -12.96 18.07
N ARG A 123 -2.98 -12.65 17.10
CA ARG A 123 -1.80 -11.82 17.29
C ARG A 123 -1.98 -10.52 16.52
N ASP A 124 -2.10 -9.43 17.27
CA ASP A 124 -2.16 -8.09 16.70
C ASP A 124 -0.80 -7.71 16.13
N MET A 125 -0.78 -7.33 14.84
CA MET A 125 0.45 -7.06 14.09
C MET A 125 0.85 -5.58 14.18
N VAL A 126 0.92 -5.07 15.42
CA VAL A 126 1.27 -3.68 15.70
C VAL A 126 2.44 -3.60 16.69
N GLN A 127 3.17 -2.49 16.67
CA GLN A 127 4.26 -2.19 17.61
C GLN A 127 5.36 -3.29 17.66
N MET A 128 5.65 -3.88 16.51
CA MET A 128 6.71 -4.88 16.35
C MET A 128 7.88 -4.27 15.58
N SER A 129 9.09 -4.75 15.86
CA SER A 129 10.22 -4.51 14.95
C SER A 129 9.95 -5.22 13.61
N TYR A 130 10.62 -4.77 12.55
CA TYR A 130 10.44 -5.35 11.22
C TYR A 130 10.70 -6.87 11.17
N ASN A 131 11.72 -7.33 11.91
CA ASN A 131 12.03 -8.77 11.97
C ASN A 131 10.99 -9.55 12.76
N GLU A 132 10.55 -9.06 13.93
CA GLU A 132 9.48 -9.68 14.71
C GLU A 132 8.18 -9.77 13.93
N PHE A 133 7.86 -8.73 13.16
CA PHE A 133 6.69 -8.69 12.29
C PHE A 133 6.78 -9.76 11.20
N SER A 134 7.90 -9.84 10.47
CA SER A 134 8.08 -10.82 9.41
C SER A 134 8.07 -12.25 9.95
N ASP A 135 8.77 -12.52 11.07
CA ASP A 135 8.78 -13.84 11.70
C ASP A 135 7.36 -14.26 12.13
N ALA A 136 6.65 -13.33 12.79
CA ALA A 136 5.28 -13.58 13.21
C ALA A 136 4.34 -13.87 12.04
N LEU A 137 4.47 -13.12 10.94
CA LEU A 137 3.62 -13.30 9.78
C LEU A 137 3.92 -14.62 9.06
N CYS A 138 5.21 -14.98 8.91
CA CYS A 138 5.60 -16.23 8.24
C CYS A 138 5.31 -17.50 9.04
N GLU A 139 5.08 -17.40 10.36
CA GLU A 139 4.78 -18.56 11.22
C GLU A 139 3.28 -18.76 11.51
N CYS A 140 2.40 -17.81 11.16
CA CYS A 140 0.97 -17.89 11.44
C CYS A 140 0.25 -18.84 10.47
N MET A 141 -0.92 -19.35 10.89
CA MET A 141 -1.73 -20.25 10.05
C MET A 141 -2.52 -19.50 8.96
N VAL A 142 -2.93 -18.28 9.26
CA VAL A 142 -3.71 -17.40 8.39
C VAL A 142 -3.57 -15.97 8.86
N SER A 143 -3.66 -15.02 7.96
CA SER A 143 -3.70 -13.60 8.29
C SER A 143 -5.08 -12.99 8.01
N VAL A 144 -5.43 -11.97 8.78
CA VAL A 144 -6.66 -11.19 8.60
C VAL A 144 -6.29 -9.74 8.31
N TRP A 145 -6.81 -9.21 7.21
CA TRP A 145 -6.58 -7.83 6.81
C TRP A 145 -7.88 -7.06 6.64
N ILE A 146 -7.99 -5.94 7.35
CA ILE A 146 -9.12 -5.02 7.27
C ILE A 146 -8.61 -3.60 7.34
N ASP A 147 -8.71 -2.92 6.20
CA ASP A 147 -8.34 -1.51 6.06
C ASP A 147 -9.14 -0.91 4.92
N ASP A 148 -10.30 -0.35 5.24
CA ASP A 148 -11.27 0.20 4.27
C ASP A 148 -10.69 1.36 3.44
N GLU A 149 -9.76 2.10 4.01
CA GLU A 149 -9.14 3.27 3.39
C GLU A 149 -7.82 2.96 2.67
N SER A 150 -7.32 1.72 2.76
CA SER A 150 -6.05 1.38 2.15
C SER A 150 -6.08 1.52 0.63
N THR A 151 -5.12 2.27 0.10
CA THR A 151 -4.96 2.42 -1.35
C THR A 151 -4.13 1.29 -1.96
N PHE A 152 -3.14 0.76 -1.22
CA PHE A 152 -2.26 -0.31 -1.73
C PHE A 152 -2.34 -1.60 -0.89
N GLY A 153 -2.16 -1.53 0.43
CA GLY A 153 -2.17 -2.70 1.32
C GLY A 153 -0.94 -3.60 1.16
N THR A 154 0.14 -3.33 1.90
CA THR A 154 1.35 -4.18 1.87
C THR A 154 1.17 -5.47 2.66
N PHE A 155 0.45 -5.43 3.77
CA PHE A 155 0.25 -6.56 4.68
C PHE A 155 -0.25 -7.84 3.97
N PRO A 156 -1.27 -7.83 3.09
CA PRO A 156 -1.67 -9.03 2.36
C PRO A 156 -0.58 -9.58 1.45
N LEU A 157 0.17 -8.72 0.77
CA LEU A 157 1.26 -9.16 -0.10
C LEU A 157 2.44 -9.74 0.68
N GLU A 158 2.74 -9.18 1.86
CA GLU A 158 3.74 -9.70 2.80
C GLU A 158 3.34 -11.09 3.29
N SER A 159 2.05 -11.28 3.63
CA SER A 159 1.49 -12.57 4.01
C SER A 159 1.59 -13.61 2.88
N MET A 160 1.15 -13.25 1.67
CA MET A 160 1.22 -14.13 0.50
C MET A 160 2.66 -14.49 0.15
N LYS A 161 3.60 -13.57 0.30
CA LYS A 161 5.04 -13.83 0.09
C LYS A 161 5.61 -14.79 1.12
N CYS A 162 5.06 -14.84 2.34
CA CYS A 162 5.34 -15.88 3.34
C CYS A 162 4.69 -17.24 3.03
N GLY A 163 3.82 -17.32 2.02
CA GLY A 163 2.99 -18.50 1.75
C GLY A 163 1.78 -18.63 2.69
N VAL A 164 1.45 -17.57 3.42
CA VAL A 164 0.34 -17.53 4.38
C VAL A 164 -0.90 -16.94 3.72
N PRO A 165 -2.04 -17.64 3.73
CA PRO A 165 -3.28 -17.16 3.13
C PRO A 165 -3.85 -15.97 3.89
N VAL A 166 -4.64 -15.18 3.18
CA VAL A 166 -5.28 -13.97 3.70
C VAL A 166 -6.79 -14.13 3.68
N VAL A 167 -7.44 -13.82 4.79
CA VAL A 167 -8.87 -13.53 4.87
C VAL A 167 -9.01 -12.02 5.02
N GLY A 168 -9.76 -11.36 4.13
CA GLY A 168 -9.79 -9.91 4.15
C GLY A 168 -11.08 -9.27 3.67
N LYS A 169 -11.28 -8.03 4.11
CA LYS A 169 -12.30 -7.15 3.54
C LYS A 169 -11.69 -6.39 2.37
N ILE A 170 -12.38 -6.39 1.23
CA ILE A 170 -12.00 -5.58 0.08
C ILE A 170 -12.17 -4.10 0.46
N PRO A 171 -11.11 -3.25 0.36
CA PRO A 171 -11.20 -1.83 0.70
C PRO A 171 -12.07 -1.07 -0.32
N PHE A 172 -12.41 0.19 -0.01
CA PHE A 172 -13.19 1.06 -0.92
C PHE A 172 -12.52 1.25 -2.29
N THR A 173 -11.20 1.16 -2.33
CA THR A 173 -10.44 1.13 -3.58
C THR A 173 -9.73 -0.21 -3.69
N GLU A 174 -10.14 -1.01 -4.67
CA GLU A 174 -9.51 -2.29 -4.92
C GLU A 174 -8.04 -2.10 -5.30
N PRO A 175 -7.09 -2.71 -4.56
CA PRO A 175 -5.68 -2.68 -4.93
C PRO A 175 -5.41 -3.36 -6.27
N ASP A 176 -4.42 -2.87 -7.02
CA ASP A 176 -4.04 -3.42 -8.33
C ASP A 176 -3.66 -4.93 -8.31
N TRP A 177 -3.24 -5.44 -7.16
CA TRP A 177 -2.84 -6.84 -6.96
C TRP A 177 -3.98 -7.76 -6.51
N LEU A 178 -5.14 -7.21 -6.17
CA LEU A 178 -6.28 -8.00 -5.66
C LEU A 178 -6.85 -8.89 -6.78
N SER A 179 -7.05 -10.15 -6.47
CA SER A 179 -7.64 -11.15 -7.35
C SER A 179 -8.21 -12.29 -6.49
N GLU A 180 -8.44 -13.47 -7.08
CA GLU A 180 -8.79 -14.68 -6.33
C GLU A 180 -7.57 -15.31 -5.59
N ASN A 181 -6.73 -14.47 -5.03
CA ASN A 181 -5.47 -14.81 -4.34
C ASN A 181 -5.63 -14.91 -2.82
N GLY A 182 -6.83 -14.99 -2.33
CA GLY A 182 -7.17 -15.07 -0.91
C GLY A 182 -8.68 -15.23 -0.70
N PHE A 183 -9.13 -15.08 0.53
CA PHE A 183 -10.54 -15.19 0.92
C PHE A 183 -11.11 -13.79 1.16
N TRP A 184 -11.69 -13.19 0.12
CA TRP A 184 -12.09 -11.80 0.11
C TRP A 184 -13.60 -11.62 0.22
N THR A 185 -14.02 -10.56 0.90
CA THR A 185 -15.43 -10.15 0.98
C THR A 185 -15.56 -8.63 1.04
N TYR A 186 -16.63 -8.07 0.48
CA TYR A 186 -17.02 -6.67 0.69
C TYR A 186 -17.73 -6.46 2.03
N ASP A 187 -18.30 -7.52 2.60
CA ASP A 187 -19.05 -7.46 3.86
C ASP A 187 -18.17 -7.85 5.05
N GLY A 188 -17.77 -6.87 5.84
CA GLY A 188 -16.96 -7.09 7.05
C GLY A 188 -17.60 -8.02 8.07
N ASN A 189 -18.95 -8.22 8.04
CA ASN A 189 -19.64 -9.13 8.95
C ASN A 189 -19.40 -10.61 8.59
N LYS A 190 -18.90 -10.89 7.39
CA LYS A 190 -18.56 -12.26 6.93
C LYS A 190 -17.14 -12.70 7.27
N ILE A 191 -16.27 -11.78 7.71
CA ILE A 191 -14.86 -12.09 7.97
C ILE A 191 -14.71 -13.21 9.01
N SER A 192 -15.41 -13.13 10.14
CA SER A 192 -15.33 -14.13 11.19
C SER A 192 -15.79 -15.52 10.72
N GLU A 193 -16.76 -15.59 9.82
CA GLU A 193 -17.26 -16.83 9.23
C GLU A 193 -16.27 -17.43 8.23
N LEU A 194 -15.78 -16.63 7.29
CA LEU A 194 -14.74 -17.05 6.33
C LEU A 194 -13.49 -17.54 7.05
N LEU A 195 -13.06 -16.81 8.08
CA LEU A 195 -11.91 -17.18 8.90
C LEU A 195 -12.11 -18.52 9.62
N GLY A 196 -13.27 -18.70 10.25
CA GLY A 196 -13.57 -19.96 10.95
C GLY A 196 -13.68 -21.14 10.00
N THR A 197 -14.30 -20.96 8.84
CA THR A 197 -14.37 -21.98 7.80
C THR A 197 -12.98 -22.39 7.32
N TYR A 198 -12.10 -21.41 7.06
CA TYR A 198 -10.72 -21.67 6.67
C TYR A 198 -9.97 -22.46 7.78
N VAL A 199 -10.06 -22.01 9.02
CA VAL A 199 -9.35 -22.63 10.16
C VAL A 199 -9.81 -24.08 10.36
N LEU A 200 -11.11 -24.36 10.26
CA LEU A 200 -11.63 -25.73 10.35
C LEU A 200 -11.10 -26.61 9.21
N ALA A 201 -11.14 -26.12 7.98
CA ALA A 201 -10.58 -26.84 6.83
C ALA A 201 -9.08 -27.14 7.00
N TRP A 202 -8.31 -26.16 7.49
CA TRP A 202 -6.89 -26.34 7.78
C TRP A 202 -6.64 -27.41 8.87
N LEU A 203 -7.45 -27.42 9.94
CA LEU A 203 -7.36 -28.44 11.01
C LEU A 203 -7.71 -29.85 10.50
N ASP A 204 -8.61 -29.94 9.52
CA ASP A 204 -8.98 -31.20 8.86
C ASP A 204 -7.94 -31.64 7.80
N GLY A 205 -6.83 -30.90 7.66
CA GLY A 205 -5.75 -31.19 6.70
C GLY A 205 -6.08 -30.82 5.25
N VAL A 206 -7.10 -29.96 5.03
CA VAL A 206 -7.42 -29.47 3.70
C VAL A 206 -6.41 -28.39 3.30
N GLU A 207 -5.65 -28.65 2.25
CA GLU A 207 -4.72 -27.70 1.69
C GLU A 207 -5.41 -26.69 0.75
N LEU A 208 -4.76 -25.54 0.59
CA LEU A 208 -5.10 -24.60 -0.48
C LEU A 208 -4.96 -25.27 -1.85
N THR A 209 -5.87 -24.96 -2.77
CA THR A 209 -5.73 -25.42 -4.15
C THR A 209 -4.49 -24.82 -4.79
N GLU A 210 -3.89 -25.54 -5.75
CA GLU A 210 -2.71 -25.06 -6.47
C GLU A 210 -2.99 -23.74 -7.21
N ASP A 211 -4.20 -23.53 -7.71
CA ASP A 211 -4.63 -22.26 -8.34
C ASP A 211 -4.54 -21.08 -7.37
N VAL A 212 -5.00 -21.22 -6.13
CA VAL A 212 -4.89 -20.16 -5.10
C VAL A 212 -3.42 -19.93 -4.72
N LYS A 213 -2.64 -20.98 -4.53
CA LYS A 213 -1.20 -20.88 -4.22
C LYS A 213 -0.44 -20.14 -5.33
N GLU A 214 -0.74 -20.44 -6.61
CA GLU A 214 -0.15 -19.76 -7.76
C GLU A 214 -0.53 -18.29 -7.81
N LYS A 215 -1.82 -17.96 -7.64
CA LYS A 215 -2.29 -16.57 -7.60
C LYS A 215 -1.67 -15.78 -6.45
N MET A 216 -1.53 -16.36 -5.27
CA MET A 216 -0.79 -15.75 -4.14
C MET A 216 0.66 -15.43 -4.54
N ASN A 217 1.36 -16.39 -5.15
CA ASN A 217 2.73 -16.20 -5.60
C ASN A 217 2.84 -15.09 -6.66
N MET A 218 1.98 -15.08 -7.65
CA MET A 218 2.00 -14.08 -8.73
C MET A 218 1.72 -12.66 -8.22
N SER A 219 0.95 -12.52 -7.15
CA SER A 219 0.50 -11.22 -6.62
C SER A 219 1.64 -10.34 -6.11
N HIS A 220 2.69 -10.92 -5.53
CA HIS A 220 3.80 -10.14 -4.96
C HIS A 220 4.99 -9.97 -5.91
N LEU A 221 5.08 -10.73 -7.01
CA LEU A 221 6.22 -10.69 -7.94
C LEU A 221 6.49 -9.30 -8.55
N PRO A 222 5.48 -8.48 -8.88
CA PRO A 222 5.71 -7.14 -9.40
C PRO A 222 6.29 -6.16 -8.37
N TYR A 223 6.28 -6.51 -7.08
CA TYR A 223 6.60 -5.60 -5.96
C TYR A 223 7.92 -5.95 -5.29
N THR A 224 8.97 -6.12 -6.10
CA THR A 224 10.33 -6.39 -5.62
C THR A 224 11.12 -5.10 -5.40
N LYS A 225 12.11 -5.14 -4.49
CA LYS A 225 13.04 -4.03 -4.27
C LYS A 225 13.75 -3.59 -5.55
N LYS A 226 14.07 -4.54 -6.45
CA LYS A 226 14.70 -4.25 -7.74
C LYS A 226 13.78 -3.39 -8.60
N ILE A 227 12.54 -3.80 -8.81
CA ILE A 227 11.55 -3.06 -9.63
C ILE A 227 11.27 -1.68 -9.03
N HIS A 228 11.11 -1.60 -7.70
CA HIS A 228 10.96 -0.33 -7.01
C HIS A 228 12.12 0.63 -7.27
N ASN A 229 13.36 0.15 -7.11
CA ASN A 229 14.56 0.96 -7.32
C ASN A 229 14.72 1.40 -8.78
N GLU A 230 14.48 0.50 -9.74
CA GLU A 230 14.54 0.82 -11.18
C GLU A 230 13.48 1.86 -11.56
N SER A 231 12.25 1.72 -11.08
CA SER A 231 11.18 2.70 -11.29
C SER A 231 11.53 4.04 -10.68
N THR A 232 12.03 4.06 -9.46
CA THR A 232 12.46 5.26 -8.76
C THR A 232 13.57 5.98 -9.54
N LEU A 233 14.63 5.26 -9.91
CA LEU A 233 15.76 5.82 -10.65
C LEU A 233 15.32 6.41 -12.00
N SER A 234 14.51 5.66 -12.74
CA SER A 234 13.99 6.08 -14.06
C SER A 234 13.18 7.38 -13.95
N ILE A 235 12.26 7.44 -12.99
CA ILE A 235 11.39 8.61 -12.79
C ILE A 235 12.20 9.84 -12.36
N PHE A 236 13.08 9.71 -11.38
CA PHE A 236 13.91 10.83 -10.94
C PHE A 236 14.89 11.29 -12.03
N THR A 237 15.46 10.37 -12.82
CA THR A 237 16.28 10.72 -13.98
C THR A 237 15.48 11.53 -15.00
N THR A 238 14.25 11.09 -15.32
CA THR A 238 13.35 11.81 -16.23
C THR A 238 13.06 13.23 -15.73
N ILE A 239 12.72 13.38 -14.45
CA ILE A 239 12.42 14.68 -13.84
C ILE A 239 13.65 15.63 -13.90
N ILE A 240 14.84 15.10 -13.60
CA ILE A 240 16.09 15.87 -13.63
C ILE A 240 16.43 16.32 -15.07
N THR A 241 16.31 15.42 -16.04
CA THR A 241 16.57 15.70 -17.46
C THR A 241 15.63 16.78 -17.98
N GLN A 242 14.33 16.66 -17.74
CA GLN A 242 13.34 17.67 -18.13
C GLN A 242 13.65 19.04 -17.51
N ARG A 243 14.06 19.07 -16.25
CA ARG A 243 14.45 20.34 -15.58
C ARG A 243 15.70 20.94 -16.21
N SER A 244 16.69 20.13 -16.54
CA SER A 244 17.93 20.58 -17.17
C SER A 244 17.69 21.16 -18.56
N GLU A 245 16.83 20.54 -19.35
CA GLU A 245 16.42 21.03 -20.68
C GLU A 245 15.67 22.36 -20.59
N LEU A 246 14.73 22.46 -19.64
CA LEU A 246 14.00 23.71 -19.41
C LEU A 246 14.95 24.88 -19.07
N ILE A 247 15.93 24.65 -18.20
CA ILE A 247 16.93 25.64 -17.83
C ILE A 247 17.76 26.07 -19.05
N LYS A 248 18.25 25.11 -19.87
CA LYS A 248 19.00 25.41 -21.09
C LYS A 248 18.20 26.28 -22.07
N ASN A 249 16.97 25.89 -22.36
CA ASN A 249 16.09 26.63 -23.27
C ASN A 249 15.80 28.07 -22.77
N THR A 250 15.63 28.23 -21.44
CA THR A 250 15.44 29.56 -20.84
C THR A 250 16.69 30.44 -20.98
N ILE A 251 17.87 29.85 -20.77
CA ILE A 251 19.16 30.59 -20.94
C ILE A 251 19.37 30.98 -22.39
N GLU A 252 19.08 30.10 -23.35
CA GLU A 252 19.21 30.40 -24.78
C GLU A 252 18.25 31.50 -25.21
N LYS A 253 17.00 31.45 -24.79
CA LYS A 253 16.00 32.47 -25.06
C LYS A 253 16.42 33.84 -24.54
N ASN A 254 16.87 33.93 -23.29
CA ASN A 254 17.34 35.19 -22.70
C ASN A 254 18.59 35.75 -23.40
N LYS A 255 19.47 34.91 -23.94
CA LYS A 255 20.63 35.35 -24.74
C LYS A 255 20.19 35.97 -26.05
N THR A 256 19.18 35.43 -26.72
CA THR A 256 18.66 35.95 -27.97
C THR A 256 18.00 37.33 -27.77
N GLU A 257 17.22 37.50 -26.70
CA GLU A 257 16.55 38.77 -26.34
C GLU A 257 17.52 39.88 -25.92
N ILE A 258 18.75 39.58 -25.49
CA ILE A 258 19.77 40.59 -25.13
C ILE A 258 20.58 41.02 -26.37
N THR A 259 20.55 40.23 -27.46
CA THR A 259 21.31 40.52 -28.70
C THR A 259 20.48 41.22 -29.78
N GLU A 260 19.19 41.36 -29.59
CA GLU A 260 18.29 42.24 -30.36
C GLU A 260 18.16 43.61 -29.67
#